data_149fbf2917c4b5d17a511005c85df5d4
#
_entry.id   149fbf2917c4b5d17a511005c85df5d4
#
_cell.length_a   1.000
_cell.length_b   1.000
_cell.length_c   1.000
_cell.angle_alpha   90.00
_cell.angle_beta   90.00
_cell.angle_gamma   90.00
#
_symmetry.space_group_name_H-M   'P 1'
#
loop_
_entity.id
_entity.type
_entity.pdbx_description
1 polymer ?
#
loop_
_entity_poly.entity_id
_entity_poly.type
_entity_poly.pdbx_seq_one_letter_code
_entity_poly.pdbx_strand_id
1 'polypeptide(L)'
;VGKTKTLTVTDRFAVPLGETNNRDNAPEAGTTRFNQDFGTLEFFDGANWKTVNSYARGGAAGRAVFAGGYHGGSGALTHMGYVQISTFGNSMYFGDLNQAQYDCDGHGNETRGIISAGQGDNDLMQYITIASAGNAINFGDLIQDRGWTTCAGSSTRKLTAGGYFNPTSRDQIEYVEMSTTGDAQDFGDLSQARYGMAGMNSPVKCVFAGGYKSPGISIRQDTVNTASKGNAVEFGTMTRYHAYPAAGSSSTRGINAGGTPRLGQIPGDNIDMVTFASNGENVDFGNLTESKRLLKGTSSNTRMVMFAGSTSVPSPNASLVSTIEYITIASSGNGFDFGDM
;
A
#
# COMPACT_ATOMS: atom_id res chain seq x y z
N VAL A 1 17.90 -34.31 33.68
CA VAL A 1 16.77 -33.78 32.89
C VAL A 1 16.77 -34.53 31.57
N GLY A 2 15.72 -35.34 31.30
CA GLY A 2 15.64 -36.14 30.08
C GLY A 2 15.50 -35.22 28.83
N LYS A 3 16.27 -35.50 27.79
CA LYS A 3 16.14 -34.83 26.50
C LYS A 3 14.91 -35.39 25.78
N THR A 4 13.84 -34.61 25.70
CA THR A 4 12.64 -34.96 24.94
C THR A 4 12.84 -34.55 23.47
N LYS A 5 12.59 -35.45 22.51
CA LYS A 5 12.70 -35.14 21.08
C LYS A 5 11.55 -34.29 20.57
N THR A 6 10.41 -34.29 21.26
CA THR A 6 9.20 -33.56 20.87
C THR A 6 8.48 -33.10 22.13
N LEU A 7 8.08 -31.83 22.16
CA LEU A 7 7.19 -31.27 23.16
C LEU A 7 5.84 -30.98 22.49
N THR A 8 4.78 -31.60 22.95
CA THR A 8 3.41 -31.31 22.52
C THR A 8 2.72 -30.50 23.62
N VAL A 9 2.23 -29.33 23.28
CA VAL A 9 1.50 -28.42 24.18
C VAL A 9 0.12 -28.17 23.59
N THR A 10 -0.91 -28.45 24.40
CA THR A 10 -2.32 -28.40 23.96
C THR A 10 -3.01 -27.06 24.22
N ASP A 11 -2.41 -26.18 25.01
CA ASP A 11 -3.01 -24.88 25.39
C ASP A 11 -1.99 -23.75 25.16
N ARG A 12 -1.03 -23.57 26.03
CA ARG A 12 -0.01 -22.53 25.89
C ARG A 12 1.35 -23.00 26.38
N PHE A 13 2.39 -22.46 25.77
CA PHE A 13 3.77 -22.63 26.18
C PHE A 13 4.35 -21.27 26.58
N ALA A 14 4.83 -21.14 27.81
CA ALA A 14 5.52 -19.95 28.29
C ALA A 14 7.02 -20.23 28.35
N VAL A 15 7.83 -19.40 27.72
CA VAL A 15 9.29 -19.44 27.85
C VAL A 15 9.74 -18.61 29.04
N PRO A 16 10.94 -18.91 29.63
CA PRO A 16 11.53 -18.04 30.64
C PRO A 16 11.61 -16.58 30.14
N LEU A 17 11.33 -15.63 31.01
CA LEU A 17 11.40 -14.23 30.72
C LEU A 17 12.38 -13.51 31.66
N GLY A 18 12.93 -12.39 31.21
CA GLY A 18 13.85 -11.57 32.00
C GLY A 18 14.56 -10.52 31.15
N GLU A 19 15.27 -9.62 31.80
CA GLU A 19 16.05 -8.58 31.16
C GLU A 19 17.33 -9.14 30.51
N THR A 20 17.99 -8.33 29.68
CA THR A 20 19.24 -8.70 28.99
C THR A 20 20.32 -9.14 29.98
N ASN A 21 20.40 -8.47 31.14
CA ASN A 21 21.37 -8.76 32.18
C ASN A 21 21.11 -10.11 32.92
N ASN A 22 19.92 -10.66 32.75
CA ASN A 22 19.53 -11.96 33.31
C ASN A 22 19.79 -13.14 32.35
N ARG A 23 20.56 -12.93 31.28
CA ARG A 23 20.97 -14.03 30.39
C ARG A 23 21.88 -15.02 31.16
N ASP A 24 21.67 -16.29 30.87
CA ASP A 24 22.57 -17.32 31.34
C ASP A 24 23.99 -17.05 30.83
N ASN A 25 24.98 -17.17 31.70
CA ASN A 25 26.40 -16.98 31.38
C ASN A 25 27.01 -18.14 30.61
N ALA A 26 26.37 -19.30 30.59
CA ALA A 26 26.79 -20.51 29.89
C ALA A 26 25.60 -21.22 29.23
N PRO A 27 24.88 -20.57 28.32
CA PRO A 27 23.70 -21.16 27.71
C PRO A 27 24.06 -22.29 26.75
N GLU A 28 23.24 -23.32 26.68
CA GLU A 28 23.33 -24.33 25.62
C GLU A 28 22.75 -23.78 24.31
N ALA A 29 23.28 -24.20 23.16
CA ALA A 29 22.73 -23.86 21.85
C ALA A 29 21.24 -24.29 21.76
N GLY A 30 20.38 -23.38 21.33
CA GLY A 30 18.94 -23.59 21.30
C GLY A 30 18.22 -23.12 22.57
N THR A 31 18.91 -22.66 23.60
CA THR A 31 18.28 -22.03 24.75
C THR A 31 17.44 -20.84 24.27
N THR A 32 16.14 -20.82 24.62
CA THR A 32 15.18 -19.81 24.17
C THR A 32 14.52 -19.16 25.38
N ARG A 33 14.35 -17.81 25.32
CA ARG A 33 13.70 -17.02 26.37
C ARG A 33 13.03 -15.78 25.76
N PHE A 34 12.16 -15.11 26.52
CA PHE A 34 11.64 -13.79 26.18
C PHE A 34 12.47 -12.71 26.86
N ASN A 35 13.04 -11.80 26.07
CA ASN A 35 13.80 -10.66 26.55
C ASN A 35 12.85 -9.46 26.74
N GLN A 36 12.74 -8.99 27.98
CA GLN A 36 11.82 -7.89 28.35
C GLN A 36 12.32 -6.54 27.86
N ASP A 37 13.64 -6.31 27.78
CA ASP A 37 14.20 -5.05 27.28
C ASP A 37 13.93 -4.86 25.79
N PHE A 38 13.96 -5.95 25.03
CA PHE A 38 13.73 -5.94 23.59
C PHE A 38 12.29 -6.28 23.20
N GLY A 39 11.46 -6.72 24.16
CA GLY A 39 10.07 -7.11 23.89
C GLY A 39 9.94 -8.28 22.91
N THR A 40 10.93 -9.17 22.82
CA THR A 40 10.98 -10.24 21.81
C THR A 40 11.56 -11.55 22.38
N LEU A 41 11.25 -12.66 21.70
CA LEU A 41 11.96 -13.91 21.93
C LEU A 41 13.40 -13.80 21.48
N GLU A 42 14.30 -14.41 22.22
CA GLU A 42 15.68 -14.62 21.81
C GLU A 42 16.11 -16.06 22.00
N PHE A 43 17.07 -16.50 21.21
CA PHE A 43 17.69 -17.83 21.34
C PHE A 43 19.20 -17.71 21.23
N PHE A 44 19.88 -18.66 21.88
CA PHE A 44 21.33 -18.78 21.78
C PHE A 44 21.69 -19.74 20.66
N ASP A 45 22.49 -19.29 19.68
CA ASP A 45 22.85 -20.08 18.50
C ASP A 45 24.08 -20.99 18.73
N GLY A 46 24.65 -20.97 19.94
CA GLY A 46 25.86 -21.65 20.31
C GLY A 46 27.08 -20.71 20.43
N ALA A 47 26.97 -19.50 19.94
CA ALA A 47 27.99 -18.47 20.02
C ALA A 47 27.44 -17.13 20.54
N ASN A 48 26.23 -16.76 20.10
CA ASN A 48 25.62 -15.47 20.43
C ASN A 48 24.11 -15.61 20.70
N TRP A 49 23.57 -14.70 21.49
CA TRP A 49 22.15 -14.49 21.60
C TRP A 49 21.61 -13.79 20.35
N LYS A 50 20.64 -14.39 19.68
CA LYS A 50 19.91 -13.89 18.52
C LYS A 50 18.48 -13.57 18.91
N THR A 51 18.01 -12.40 18.55
CA THR A 51 16.59 -12.06 18.70
C THR A 51 15.79 -12.77 17.61
N VAL A 52 14.68 -13.38 18.00
CA VAL A 52 13.64 -13.80 17.05
C VAL A 52 12.88 -12.54 16.71
N ASN A 53 13.30 -11.87 15.65
CA ASN A 53 12.53 -10.77 15.13
C ASN A 53 11.21 -11.33 14.62
N SER A 54 10.17 -11.25 15.43
CA SER A 54 8.82 -11.30 14.92
C SER A 54 8.65 -9.99 14.14
N TYR A 55 9.00 -10.02 12.87
CA TYR A 55 8.45 -9.04 11.97
C TYR A 55 6.95 -9.30 11.91
N ALA A 56 6.18 -8.63 12.77
CA ALA A 56 4.93 -8.18 12.26
C ALA A 56 5.32 -7.50 10.94
N ARG A 57 4.87 -8.03 9.80
CA ARG A 57 5.05 -7.41 8.50
C ARG A 57 4.27 -6.10 8.47
N GLY A 58 4.70 -5.15 9.24
CA GLY A 58 4.39 -3.76 9.19
C GLY A 58 5.73 -3.11 8.97
N GLY A 59 6.00 -2.78 7.72
CA GLY A 59 7.26 -2.22 7.31
C GLY A 59 7.67 -1.06 8.19
N ALA A 60 8.95 -0.82 8.28
CA ALA A 60 9.66 0.23 9.00
C ALA A 60 8.81 0.96 10.05
N ALA A 61 8.48 0.26 11.13
CA ALA A 61 7.62 0.74 12.21
C ALA A 61 6.14 0.97 11.84
N GLY A 62 5.61 0.36 10.77
CA GLY A 62 4.21 0.49 10.38
C GLY A 62 3.80 1.92 10.00
N ARG A 63 4.68 2.67 9.35
CA ARG A 63 4.36 4.00 8.84
C ARG A 63 3.60 3.93 7.54
N ALA A 64 2.50 4.68 7.47
CA ALA A 64 1.84 5.05 6.23
C ALA A 64 2.33 6.43 5.82
N VAL A 65 3.01 6.54 4.68
CA VAL A 65 3.48 7.80 4.13
C VAL A 65 2.61 8.17 2.95
N PHE A 66 2.14 9.41 2.90
CA PHE A 66 1.45 10.01 1.77
C PHE A 66 2.24 11.21 1.26
N ALA A 67 2.20 11.44 -0.05
CA ALA A 67 3.10 12.36 -0.72
C ALA A 67 2.39 13.17 -1.81
N GLY A 68 2.77 14.43 -1.95
CA GLY A 68 2.23 15.33 -2.95
C GLY A 68 0.76 15.66 -2.71
N GLY A 69 0.04 15.83 -3.80
CA GLY A 69 -1.38 16.20 -3.79
C GLY A 69 -1.63 17.56 -4.41
N TYR A 70 -2.89 17.94 -4.45
CA TYR A 70 -3.33 19.22 -5.03
C TYR A 70 -4.07 20.05 -3.97
N HIS A 71 -3.70 21.32 -3.85
CA HIS A 71 -4.40 22.27 -3.01
C HIS A 71 -4.94 23.41 -3.89
N GLY A 72 -6.23 23.69 -3.80
CA GLY A 72 -6.95 24.62 -4.70
C GLY A 72 -6.39 26.03 -4.81
N GLY A 73 -5.63 26.48 -3.81
CA GLY A 73 -4.99 27.81 -3.83
C GLY A 73 -3.49 27.80 -4.15
N SER A 74 -2.82 26.65 -3.96
CA SER A 74 -1.36 26.52 -4.09
C SER A 74 -0.93 25.60 -5.25
N GLY A 75 -1.87 24.87 -5.87
CA GLY A 75 -1.55 23.93 -6.94
C GLY A 75 -0.99 22.61 -6.43
N ALA A 76 -0.06 22.03 -7.19
CA ALA A 76 0.64 20.80 -6.81
C ALA A 76 1.54 21.01 -5.60
N LEU A 77 1.64 20.00 -4.76
CA LEU A 77 2.40 20.05 -3.49
C LEU A 77 3.65 19.16 -3.54
N THR A 78 4.67 19.57 -2.78
CA THR A 78 5.84 18.74 -2.47
C THR A 78 5.69 17.99 -1.15
N HIS A 79 4.77 18.44 -0.30
CA HIS A 79 4.61 17.97 1.07
C HIS A 79 4.43 16.46 1.17
N MET A 80 5.15 15.84 2.10
CA MET A 80 4.94 14.46 2.52
C MET A 80 4.58 14.42 4.00
N GLY A 81 3.56 13.65 4.33
CA GLY A 81 3.15 13.38 5.68
C GLY A 81 3.13 11.88 5.99
N TYR A 82 3.09 11.54 7.27
CA TYR A 82 2.97 10.15 7.68
C TYR A 82 2.13 9.98 8.94
N VAL A 83 1.58 8.78 9.10
CA VAL A 83 0.97 8.30 10.35
C VAL A 83 1.54 6.94 10.72
N GLN A 84 1.45 6.59 12.00
CA GLN A 84 1.72 5.22 12.45
C GLN A 84 0.45 4.39 12.30
N ILE A 85 0.45 3.36 11.45
CA ILE A 85 -0.75 2.53 11.15
C ILE A 85 -1.33 1.87 12.41
N SER A 86 -0.49 1.56 13.40
CA SER A 86 -0.90 0.87 14.63
C SER A 86 -1.51 1.79 15.69
N THR A 87 -1.29 3.09 15.61
CA THR A 87 -1.77 4.08 16.59
C THR A 87 -2.65 5.12 15.90
N PHE A 88 -3.63 5.66 16.64
CA PHE A 88 -4.46 6.75 16.15
C PHE A 88 -3.74 8.09 16.29
N GLY A 89 -4.16 9.06 15.51
CA GLY A 89 -3.71 10.44 15.61
C GLY A 89 -3.49 11.10 14.27
N ASN A 90 -3.28 12.40 14.33
CA ASN A 90 -3.05 13.22 13.14
C ASN A 90 -1.70 12.92 12.49
N SER A 91 -1.59 13.31 11.26
CA SER A 91 -0.35 13.15 10.50
C SER A 91 0.78 14.01 11.04
N MET A 92 1.98 13.56 10.81
CA MET A 92 3.21 14.27 11.11
C MET A 92 3.98 14.53 9.81
N TYR A 93 4.72 15.63 9.77
CA TYR A 93 5.57 15.97 8.63
C TYR A 93 6.68 14.92 8.44
N PHE A 94 6.83 14.47 7.20
CA PHE A 94 7.86 13.50 6.82
C PHE A 94 9.04 14.17 6.09
N GLY A 95 8.78 15.08 5.18
CA GLY A 95 9.74 15.75 4.30
C GLY A 95 9.04 16.25 3.04
N ASP A 96 9.80 16.52 1.99
CA ASP A 96 9.30 17.03 0.72
C ASP A 96 9.74 16.15 -0.46
N LEU A 97 8.88 16.06 -1.48
CA LEU A 97 9.26 15.60 -2.81
C LEU A 97 10.23 16.60 -3.45
N ASN A 98 11.09 16.13 -4.34
CA ASN A 98 11.98 17.00 -5.12
C ASN A 98 11.20 17.88 -6.10
N GLN A 99 10.06 17.40 -6.56
CA GLN A 99 9.17 18.11 -7.48
C GLN A 99 7.73 17.97 -7.01
N ALA A 100 6.98 19.07 -7.04
CA ALA A 100 5.56 19.07 -6.70
C ALA A 100 4.78 18.17 -7.65
N GLN A 101 3.96 17.27 -7.09
CA GLN A 101 3.19 16.29 -7.85
C GLN A 101 1.79 16.11 -7.27
N TYR A 102 0.83 15.81 -8.13
CA TYR A 102 -0.50 15.34 -7.77
C TYR A 102 -0.94 14.24 -8.73
N ASP A 103 -1.92 13.44 -8.35
CA ASP A 103 -2.34 12.25 -9.10
C ASP A 103 -1.22 11.22 -9.28
N CYS A 104 -0.21 11.29 -8.42
CA CYS A 104 0.84 10.30 -8.29
C CYS A 104 0.35 9.08 -7.49
N ASP A 105 1.06 7.99 -7.62
CA ASP A 105 0.84 6.80 -6.81
C ASP A 105 2.18 6.18 -6.38
N GLY A 106 2.15 5.32 -5.38
CA GLY A 106 3.37 4.75 -4.84
C GLY A 106 3.22 3.32 -4.36
N HIS A 107 4.36 2.67 -4.19
CA HIS A 107 4.46 1.37 -3.55
C HIS A 107 5.65 1.36 -2.61
N GLY A 108 5.52 0.67 -1.48
CA GLY A 108 6.57 0.55 -0.49
C GLY A 108 6.81 -0.89 -0.05
N ASN A 109 8.03 -1.14 0.38
CA ASN A 109 8.39 -2.31 1.17
C ASN A 109 8.73 -1.87 2.61
N GLU A 110 9.37 -2.72 3.39
CA GLU A 110 9.70 -2.43 4.80
C GLU A 110 10.67 -1.24 4.98
N THR A 111 11.46 -0.90 3.97
CA THR A 111 12.54 0.10 4.09
C THR A 111 12.37 1.30 3.17
N ARG A 112 11.80 1.11 2.00
CA ARG A 112 11.75 2.10 0.93
C ARG A 112 10.33 2.28 0.40
N GLY A 113 9.92 3.53 0.20
CA GLY A 113 8.74 3.89 -0.59
C GLY A 113 9.20 4.51 -1.90
N ILE A 114 8.58 4.15 -3.03
CA ILE A 114 8.83 4.74 -4.34
C ILE A 114 7.54 5.36 -4.84
N ILE A 115 7.56 6.66 -5.09
CA ILE A 115 6.47 7.47 -5.63
C ILE A 115 6.72 7.66 -7.12
N SER A 116 5.76 7.32 -7.94
CA SER A 116 5.80 7.56 -9.39
C SER A 116 5.08 8.81 -9.77
N ALA A 117 5.51 9.34 -10.89
CA ALA A 117 4.98 10.50 -11.57
C ALA A 117 3.47 10.71 -11.45
N GLY A 118 3.12 11.97 -11.37
CA GLY A 118 1.75 12.45 -11.35
C GLY A 118 1.39 13.20 -12.62
N GLN A 119 0.35 14.02 -12.55
CA GLN A 119 -0.08 14.84 -13.65
C GLN A 119 0.95 15.96 -13.94
N GLY A 120 1.09 16.34 -15.19
CA GLY A 120 2.02 17.39 -15.66
C GLY A 120 3.11 16.89 -16.57
N ASP A 121 2.84 15.83 -17.35
CA ASP A 121 3.79 15.25 -18.31
C ASP A 121 5.13 14.91 -17.62
N ASN A 122 5.09 13.99 -16.69
CA ASN A 122 6.20 13.69 -15.82
C ASN A 122 6.38 12.17 -15.67
N ASP A 123 7.57 11.69 -15.97
CA ASP A 123 8.00 10.30 -15.81
C ASP A 123 8.78 10.06 -14.51
N LEU A 124 9.09 11.11 -13.77
CA LEU A 124 9.95 11.07 -12.59
C LEU A 124 9.46 10.08 -11.52
N MET A 125 10.36 9.23 -11.08
CA MET A 125 10.20 8.42 -9.86
C MET A 125 11.12 8.95 -8.77
N GLN A 126 10.56 9.00 -7.55
CA GLN A 126 11.29 9.44 -6.36
C GLN A 126 11.16 8.40 -5.27
N TYR A 127 12.15 8.28 -4.39
CA TYR A 127 12.08 7.35 -3.27
C TYR A 127 12.38 8.00 -1.93
N ILE A 128 11.88 7.37 -0.90
CA ILE A 128 12.09 7.72 0.50
C ILE A 128 12.58 6.49 1.29
N THR A 129 13.30 6.74 2.37
CA THR A 129 13.58 5.73 3.40
C THR A 129 12.54 5.84 4.49
N ILE A 130 11.65 4.85 4.61
CA ILE A 130 10.46 4.94 5.48
C ILE A 130 10.81 5.10 6.96
N ALA A 131 11.91 4.54 7.42
CA ALA A 131 12.32 4.58 8.82
C ALA A 131 12.78 5.97 9.28
N SER A 132 13.29 6.79 8.37
CA SER A 132 13.80 8.12 8.67
C SER A 132 13.02 9.18 7.90
N ALA A 133 12.44 10.16 8.59
CA ALA A 133 11.87 11.33 7.93
C ALA A 133 12.96 12.07 7.16
N GLY A 134 12.60 12.65 6.02
CA GLY A 134 13.51 13.38 5.15
C GLY A 134 12.94 13.52 3.75
N ASN A 135 13.61 14.32 2.94
CA ASN A 135 13.17 14.59 1.57
C ASN A 135 13.35 13.36 0.66
N ALA A 136 12.52 13.29 -0.36
CA ALA A 136 12.63 12.28 -1.39
C ALA A 136 13.92 12.48 -2.21
N ILE A 137 14.39 11.40 -2.79
CA ILE A 137 15.59 11.36 -3.64
C ILE A 137 15.17 10.81 -5.01
N ASN A 138 15.79 11.29 -6.07
CA ASN A 138 15.57 10.77 -7.42
C ASN A 138 15.84 9.26 -7.46
N PHE A 139 14.91 8.51 -8.04
CA PHE A 139 15.02 7.07 -8.23
C PHE A 139 15.39 6.70 -9.68
N GLY A 140 14.86 7.40 -10.65
CA GLY A 140 14.90 7.17 -12.09
C GLY A 140 13.59 7.59 -12.74
N ASP A 141 13.35 7.19 -13.97
CA ASP A 141 12.20 7.62 -14.74
C ASP A 141 11.34 6.45 -15.23
N LEU A 142 10.04 6.68 -15.43
CA LEU A 142 9.17 5.77 -16.18
C LEU A 142 9.59 5.76 -17.65
N ILE A 143 9.19 4.75 -18.41
CA ILE A 143 9.47 4.68 -19.84
C ILE A 143 8.79 5.82 -20.61
N GLN A 144 7.65 6.29 -20.12
CA GLN A 144 6.84 7.35 -20.74
C GLN A 144 6.15 8.22 -19.70
N ASP A 145 6.02 9.49 -20.03
CA ASP A 145 5.20 10.46 -19.29
C ASP A 145 3.75 9.98 -19.16
N ARG A 146 3.22 9.99 -17.96
CA ARG A 146 1.81 9.70 -17.69
C ARG A 146 1.41 9.98 -16.25
N GLY A 147 0.23 10.53 -16.07
CA GLY A 147 -0.42 10.67 -14.77
C GLY A 147 -1.48 9.61 -14.51
N TRP A 148 -2.12 9.68 -13.37
CA TRP A 148 -3.22 8.78 -12.97
C TRP A 148 -2.83 7.30 -13.01
N THR A 149 -1.56 7.01 -12.85
CA THR A 149 -1.04 5.64 -12.79
C THR A 149 -1.49 4.94 -11.51
N THR A 150 -1.38 3.63 -11.50
CA THR A 150 -1.69 2.80 -10.35
C THR A 150 -0.52 1.92 -10.01
N CYS A 151 -0.12 1.92 -8.75
CA CYS A 151 1.02 1.16 -8.27
C CYS A 151 0.58 -0.03 -7.41
N ALA A 152 1.29 -1.13 -7.58
CA ALA A 152 1.23 -2.31 -6.73
C ALA A 152 2.58 -3.02 -6.78
N GLY A 153 2.84 -4.00 -5.94
CA GLY A 153 4.13 -4.67 -6.00
C GLY A 153 4.33 -5.76 -4.95
N SER A 154 5.56 -6.18 -4.85
CA SER A 154 6.06 -7.07 -3.79
C SER A 154 7.11 -6.35 -2.95
N SER A 155 7.70 -7.04 -2.00
CA SER A 155 8.83 -6.48 -1.23
C SER A 155 10.07 -6.17 -2.09
N THR A 156 10.20 -6.78 -3.28
CA THR A 156 11.37 -6.63 -4.15
C THR A 156 11.10 -5.81 -5.40
N ARG A 157 9.85 -5.74 -5.87
CA ARG A 157 9.50 -5.15 -7.16
C ARG A 157 8.27 -4.27 -7.06
N LYS A 158 8.36 -3.04 -7.56
CA LYS A 158 7.23 -2.13 -7.77
C LYS A 158 6.77 -2.22 -9.21
N LEU A 159 5.47 -2.33 -9.43
CA LEU A 159 4.83 -2.21 -10.73
C LEU A 159 4.03 -0.91 -10.80
N THR A 160 4.09 -0.26 -11.96
CA THR A 160 3.30 0.92 -12.31
C THR A 160 2.47 0.59 -13.54
N ALA A 161 1.15 0.61 -13.42
CA ALA A 161 0.24 0.13 -14.45
C ALA A 161 -0.71 1.22 -14.95
N GLY A 162 -1.03 1.17 -16.24
CA GLY A 162 -1.96 2.05 -16.90
C GLY A 162 -1.55 3.51 -16.83
N GLY A 163 -2.52 4.39 -16.73
CA GLY A 163 -2.31 5.84 -16.67
C GLY A 163 -2.90 6.56 -17.88
N TYR A 164 -2.75 7.86 -17.86
CA TYR A 164 -3.28 8.74 -18.90
C TYR A 164 -2.22 9.75 -19.35
N PHE A 165 -2.04 9.85 -20.64
CA PHE A 165 -1.29 10.89 -21.31
C PHE A 165 -2.18 11.44 -22.44
N ASN A 166 -2.53 12.70 -22.31
CA ASN A 166 -3.55 13.32 -23.17
C ASN A 166 -3.22 13.16 -24.67
N PRO A 167 -4.13 12.62 -25.50
CA PRO A 167 -5.53 12.25 -25.20
C PRO A 167 -5.76 10.75 -24.91
N THR A 168 -4.76 9.97 -24.54
CA THR A 168 -4.82 8.50 -24.58
C THR A 168 -4.63 7.85 -23.21
N SER A 169 -5.52 6.92 -22.88
CA SER A 169 -5.27 5.96 -21.77
C SER A 169 -4.21 4.95 -22.19
N ARG A 170 -3.45 4.45 -21.21
CA ARG A 170 -2.39 3.45 -21.41
C ARG A 170 -2.76 2.12 -20.79
N ASP A 171 -2.25 1.04 -21.38
CA ASP A 171 -2.33 -0.32 -20.86
C ASP A 171 -0.99 -0.84 -20.34
N GLN A 172 0.09 -0.15 -20.60
CA GLN A 172 1.44 -0.55 -20.24
C GLN A 172 1.60 -0.77 -18.73
N ILE A 173 2.27 -1.86 -18.37
CA ILE A 173 2.78 -2.14 -17.03
C ILE A 173 4.30 -2.06 -17.07
N GLU A 174 4.86 -1.25 -16.21
CA GLU A 174 6.30 -1.09 -16.02
C GLU A 174 6.70 -1.54 -14.63
N TYR A 175 7.98 -1.89 -14.44
CA TYR A 175 8.48 -2.28 -13.13
C TYR A 175 9.87 -1.70 -12.84
N VAL A 176 10.14 -1.59 -11.54
CA VAL A 176 11.47 -1.32 -11.00
C VAL A 176 11.77 -2.27 -9.85
N GLU A 177 13.04 -2.57 -9.64
CA GLU A 177 13.50 -3.30 -8.45
C GLU A 177 13.58 -2.32 -7.26
N MET A 178 12.99 -2.71 -6.12
CA MET A 178 12.93 -1.83 -4.93
C MET A 178 14.30 -1.50 -4.33
N SER A 179 15.30 -2.35 -4.52
CA SER A 179 16.61 -2.23 -3.89
C SER A 179 17.60 -1.33 -4.63
N THR A 180 17.43 -1.15 -5.94
CA THR A 180 18.35 -0.42 -6.81
C THR A 180 17.63 0.72 -7.52
N THR A 181 18.25 1.89 -7.56
CA THR A 181 17.77 3.01 -8.37
C THR A 181 18.00 2.77 -9.84
N GLY A 182 17.17 3.35 -10.70
CA GLY A 182 17.24 3.27 -12.14
C GLY A 182 15.88 3.38 -12.80
N ASP A 183 15.89 3.45 -14.12
CA ASP A 183 14.68 3.65 -14.90
C ASP A 183 13.81 2.39 -14.94
N ALA A 184 12.53 2.60 -15.15
CA ALA A 184 11.56 1.54 -15.27
C ALA A 184 11.83 0.69 -16.53
N GLN A 185 11.46 -0.56 -16.42
CA GLN A 185 11.53 -1.53 -17.52
C GLN A 185 10.14 -2.05 -17.85
N ASP A 186 9.96 -2.41 -19.11
CA ASP A 186 8.72 -3.02 -19.56
C ASP A 186 8.46 -4.35 -18.84
N PHE A 187 7.24 -4.52 -18.36
CA PHE A 187 6.76 -5.73 -17.70
C PHE A 187 5.77 -6.49 -18.57
N GLY A 188 4.90 -5.78 -19.28
CA GLY A 188 3.79 -6.26 -20.10
C GLY A 188 2.63 -5.28 -20.09
N ASP A 189 1.43 -5.73 -20.45
CA ASP A 189 0.27 -4.88 -20.62
C ASP A 189 -0.93 -5.33 -19.80
N LEU A 190 -1.78 -4.38 -19.42
CA LEU A 190 -3.15 -4.64 -18.95
C LEU A 190 -4.01 -5.21 -20.10
N SER A 191 -5.09 -5.89 -19.78
CA SER A 191 -6.05 -6.35 -20.79
C SER A 191 -6.81 -5.20 -21.48
N GLN A 192 -6.79 -4.01 -20.92
CA GLN A 192 -7.41 -2.79 -21.42
C GLN A 192 -6.67 -1.55 -20.94
N ALA A 193 -6.52 -0.55 -21.81
CA ALA A 193 -5.99 0.77 -21.45
C ALA A 193 -6.94 1.48 -20.46
N ARG A 194 -6.42 1.81 -19.25
CA ARG A 194 -7.19 2.38 -18.14
C ARG A 194 -6.32 3.25 -17.24
N TYR A 195 -6.95 4.14 -16.48
CA TYR A 195 -6.29 4.95 -15.46
C TYR A 195 -7.15 5.13 -14.20
N GLY A 196 -6.56 5.56 -13.11
CA GLY A 196 -7.26 5.75 -11.84
C GLY A 196 -7.86 4.46 -11.28
N MET A 197 -7.12 3.37 -11.37
CA MET A 197 -7.50 2.05 -10.87
C MET A 197 -7.17 1.90 -9.39
N ALA A 198 -7.67 0.84 -8.76
CA ALA A 198 -7.17 0.32 -7.50
C ALA A 198 -5.99 -0.63 -7.74
N GLY A 199 -4.87 -0.43 -7.04
CA GLY A 199 -3.71 -1.32 -7.05
C GLY A 199 -3.63 -2.12 -5.75
N MET A 200 -3.79 -3.44 -5.84
CA MET A 200 -3.79 -4.35 -4.70
C MET A 200 -2.74 -5.43 -4.90
N ASN A 201 -2.14 -5.92 -3.83
CA ASN A 201 -1.08 -6.91 -3.94
C ASN A 201 -1.05 -7.94 -2.81
N SER A 202 -0.63 -9.13 -3.15
CA SER A 202 -0.12 -10.16 -2.25
C SER A 202 1.39 -10.28 -2.44
N PRO A 203 2.09 -11.14 -1.68
CA PRO A 203 3.52 -11.38 -1.91
C PRO A 203 3.89 -11.85 -3.34
N VAL A 204 2.94 -12.40 -4.10
CA VAL A 204 3.18 -13.00 -5.41
C VAL A 204 2.32 -12.44 -6.55
N LYS A 205 1.21 -11.78 -6.23
CA LYS A 205 0.26 -11.25 -7.24
C LYS A 205 0.02 -9.78 -7.04
N CYS A 206 -0.09 -9.04 -8.15
CA CYS A 206 -0.74 -7.73 -8.18
C CYS A 206 -2.09 -7.84 -8.89
N VAL A 207 -3.07 -7.10 -8.40
CA VAL A 207 -4.39 -6.96 -9.01
C VAL A 207 -4.66 -5.49 -9.27
N PHE A 208 -5.04 -5.16 -10.51
CA PHE A 208 -5.41 -3.81 -10.95
C PHE A 208 -6.91 -3.81 -11.26
N ALA A 209 -7.68 -3.08 -10.47
CA ALA A 209 -9.13 -3.18 -10.47
C ALA A 209 -9.80 -1.87 -10.86
N GLY A 210 -10.86 -1.95 -11.67
CA GLY A 210 -11.68 -0.80 -12.07
C GLY A 210 -10.95 0.20 -12.96
N GLY A 211 -11.14 1.48 -12.66
CA GLY A 211 -10.52 2.60 -13.36
C GLY A 211 -11.32 3.10 -14.56
N TYR A 212 -10.94 4.29 -15.03
CA TYR A 212 -11.58 4.92 -16.19
C TYR A 212 -11.00 4.37 -17.49
N LYS A 213 -11.89 4.04 -18.40
CA LYS A 213 -11.64 3.65 -19.78
C LYS A 213 -12.63 4.40 -20.68
N SER A 214 -12.14 5.15 -21.66
CA SER A 214 -13.05 5.86 -22.57
C SER A 214 -13.99 4.88 -23.31
N PRO A 215 -15.31 5.11 -23.30
CA PRO A 215 -16.04 6.27 -22.75
C PRO A 215 -16.63 6.04 -21.34
N GLY A 216 -16.13 5.14 -20.51
CA GLY A 216 -16.73 4.83 -19.22
C GLY A 216 -15.75 4.32 -18.17
N ILE A 217 -16.29 3.72 -17.12
CA ILE A 217 -15.52 3.08 -16.04
C ILE A 217 -15.58 1.56 -16.22
N SER A 218 -14.46 0.88 -16.01
CA SER A 218 -14.35 -0.56 -16.09
C SER A 218 -14.71 -1.19 -14.73
N ILE A 219 -15.29 -2.39 -14.76
CA ILE A 219 -15.41 -3.27 -13.59
C ILE A 219 -14.37 -4.39 -13.60
N ARG A 220 -13.56 -4.46 -14.66
CA ARG A 220 -12.59 -5.53 -14.83
C ARG A 220 -11.48 -5.46 -13.80
N GLN A 221 -11.04 -6.62 -13.36
CA GLN A 221 -9.84 -6.80 -12.57
C GLN A 221 -8.83 -7.60 -13.40
N ASP A 222 -7.62 -7.08 -13.50
CA ASP A 222 -6.49 -7.72 -14.15
C ASP A 222 -5.45 -8.14 -13.09
N THR A 223 -4.79 -9.27 -13.29
CA THR A 223 -3.73 -9.74 -12.41
C THR A 223 -2.46 -10.10 -13.15
N VAL A 224 -1.34 -9.87 -12.49
CA VAL A 224 -0.01 -10.34 -12.90
C VAL A 224 0.69 -11.03 -11.74
N ASN A 225 1.60 -11.95 -12.05
CA ASN A 225 2.56 -12.48 -11.08
C ASN A 225 3.75 -11.53 -11.00
N THR A 226 4.09 -11.03 -9.81
CA THR A 226 5.16 -10.03 -9.63
C THR A 226 6.57 -10.54 -9.98
N ALA A 227 6.79 -11.86 -9.95
CA ALA A 227 8.10 -12.46 -10.20
C ALA A 227 8.40 -12.67 -11.69
N SER A 228 7.37 -12.76 -12.55
CA SER A 228 7.55 -13.05 -13.97
C SER A 228 6.90 -11.99 -14.84
N LYS A 229 7.66 -11.46 -15.81
CA LYS A 229 7.12 -10.53 -16.81
C LYS A 229 6.06 -11.19 -17.68
N GLY A 230 5.11 -10.39 -18.15
CA GLY A 230 4.07 -10.80 -19.07
C GLY A 230 2.80 -9.97 -18.91
N ASN A 231 1.93 -10.11 -19.90
CA ASN A 231 0.67 -9.39 -19.91
C ASN A 231 -0.26 -9.88 -18.78
N ALA A 232 -1.07 -8.96 -18.30
CA ALA A 232 -2.06 -9.26 -17.30
C ALA A 232 -3.15 -10.20 -17.87
N VAL A 233 -3.65 -11.06 -16.98
CA VAL A 233 -4.78 -11.91 -17.26
C VAL A 233 -5.98 -11.47 -16.43
N GLU A 234 -7.18 -11.79 -16.92
CA GLU A 234 -8.40 -11.49 -16.18
C GLU A 234 -8.40 -12.22 -14.85
N PHE A 235 -8.65 -11.47 -13.77
CA PHE A 235 -8.75 -12.00 -12.40
C PHE A 235 -10.20 -12.19 -11.98
N GLY A 236 -11.08 -11.28 -12.41
CA GLY A 236 -12.49 -11.28 -12.09
C GLY A 236 -13.11 -9.91 -12.37
N THR A 237 -14.26 -9.68 -11.79
CA THR A 237 -14.98 -8.41 -11.92
C THR A 237 -15.32 -7.80 -10.58
N MET A 238 -15.40 -6.48 -10.54
CA MET A 238 -15.90 -5.75 -9.39
C MET A 238 -17.43 -5.80 -9.38
N THR A 239 -18.02 -5.76 -8.21
CA THR A 239 -19.49 -5.67 -8.04
C THR A 239 -20.03 -4.30 -8.48
N ARG A 240 -19.17 -3.28 -8.43
CA ARG A 240 -19.52 -1.89 -8.73
C ARG A 240 -18.42 -1.21 -9.56
N TYR A 241 -18.80 -0.13 -10.22
CA TYR A 241 -17.86 0.72 -10.94
C TYR A 241 -17.10 1.61 -9.97
N HIS A 242 -15.78 1.58 -10.01
CA HIS A 242 -14.93 2.47 -9.22
C HIS A 242 -13.81 3.03 -10.10
N ALA A 243 -13.69 4.35 -10.08
CA ALA A 243 -12.52 5.06 -10.56
C ALA A 243 -12.02 5.98 -9.45
N TYR A 244 -10.70 6.10 -9.33
CA TYR A 244 -10.02 6.90 -8.31
C TYR A 244 -10.33 6.47 -6.86
N PRO A 245 -10.39 5.17 -6.55
CA PRO A 245 -10.55 4.67 -5.20
C PRO A 245 -9.23 4.71 -4.44
N ALA A 246 -9.31 4.55 -3.11
CA ALA A 246 -8.17 4.07 -2.33
C ALA A 246 -8.02 2.57 -2.47
N ALA A 247 -6.80 2.07 -2.34
CA ALA A 247 -6.52 0.65 -2.31
C ALA A 247 -5.53 0.28 -1.20
N GLY A 248 -5.64 -0.95 -0.72
CA GLY A 248 -4.75 -1.53 0.28
C GLY A 248 -4.89 -3.03 0.31
N SER A 249 -3.98 -3.71 1.00
CA SER A 249 -3.94 -5.17 0.96
C SER A 249 -3.35 -5.78 2.23
N SER A 250 -3.77 -7.00 2.51
CA SER A 250 -3.00 -7.93 3.32
C SER A 250 -2.34 -8.97 2.41
N SER A 251 -1.69 -9.98 2.98
CA SER A 251 -1.14 -11.08 2.18
C SER A 251 -2.20 -11.92 1.47
N THR A 252 -3.48 -11.84 1.86
CA THR A 252 -4.58 -12.69 1.36
C THR A 252 -5.75 -11.92 0.78
N ARG A 253 -5.94 -10.66 1.16
CA ARG A 253 -7.08 -9.82 0.77
C ARG A 253 -6.62 -8.51 0.15
N GLY A 254 -7.25 -8.13 -0.95
CA GLY A 254 -7.17 -6.79 -1.51
C GLY A 254 -8.44 -6.02 -1.19
N ILE A 255 -8.30 -4.75 -0.88
CA ILE A 255 -9.40 -3.83 -0.52
C ILE A 255 -9.36 -2.64 -1.46
N ASN A 256 -10.51 -2.22 -1.94
CA ASN A 256 -10.70 -0.96 -2.61
C ASN A 256 -11.86 -0.19 -1.97
N ALA A 257 -11.72 1.12 -1.83
CA ALA A 257 -12.66 1.94 -1.06
C ALA A 257 -12.96 3.27 -1.74
N GLY A 258 -14.22 3.68 -1.72
CA GLY A 258 -14.67 4.94 -2.30
C GLY A 258 -14.54 4.97 -3.83
N GLY A 259 -14.26 6.15 -4.37
CA GLY A 259 -14.17 6.37 -5.80
C GLY A 259 -15.47 6.88 -6.42
N THR A 260 -15.51 6.99 -7.74
CA THR A 260 -16.72 7.43 -8.45
C THR A 260 -17.25 6.32 -9.36
N PRO A 261 -18.57 6.06 -9.33
CA PRO A 261 -19.20 5.08 -10.20
C PRO A 261 -19.29 5.55 -11.65
N ARG A 262 -19.23 6.87 -11.90
CA ARG A 262 -19.23 7.49 -13.23
C ARG A 262 -18.65 8.91 -13.14
N LEU A 263 -17.98 9.36 -14.21
CA LEU A 263 -17.54 10.74 -14.29
C LEU A 263 -18.75 11.69 -14.15
N GLY A 264 -18.61 12.67 -13.26
CA GLY A 264 -19.65 13.65 -12.96
C GLY A 264 -20.74 13.18 -12.00
N GLN A 265 -20.65 11.98 -11.45
CA GLN A 265 -21.58 11.48 -10.43
C GLN A 265 -21.00 11.64 -9.01
N ILE A 266 -21.91 11.60 -8.03
CA ILE A 266 -21.58 11.64 -6.61
C ILE A 266 -20.59 10.50 -6.29
N PRO A 267 -19.53 10.77 -5.53
CA PRO A 267 -18.63 9.73 -5.04
C PRO A 267 -19.37 8.62 -4.26
N GLY A 268 -18.79 7.43 -4.23
CA GLY A 268 -19.27 6.33 -3.42
C GLY A 268 -18.57 6.27 -2.07
N ASP A 269 -19.20 5.59 -1.11
CA ASP A 269 -18.65 5.26 0.21
C ASP A 269 -18.31 3.77 0.34
N ASN A 270 -18.59 2.97 -0.66
CA ASN A 270 -18.44 1.52 -0.60
C ASN A 270 -16.99 1.09 -0.39
N ILE A 271 -16.81 0.09 0.42
CA ILE A 271 -15.57 -0.67 0.57
C ILE A 271 -15.83 -2.08 0.06
N ASP A 272 -15.06 -2.51 -0.92
CA ASP A 272 -15.13 -3.85 -1.50
C ASP A 272 -13.84 -4.62 -1.23
N MET A 273 -13.95 -5.94 -1.15
CA MET A 273 -12.84 -6.85 -0.89
C MET A 273 -12.77 -7.94 -1.97
N VAL A 274 -11.53 -8.32 -2.31
CA VAL A 274 -11.23 -9.50 -3.10
C VAL A 274 -10.25 -10.41 -2.36
N THR A 275 -10.37 -11.72 -2.53
CA THR A 275 -9.42 -12.70 -1.99
C THR A 275 -8.45 -13.13 -3.08
N PHE A 276 -7.14 -13.00 -2.88
CA PHE A 276 -6.13 -13.30 -3.90
C PHE A 276 -6.02 -14.79 -4.27
N ALA A 277 -6.45 -15.68 -3.39
CA ALA A 277 -6.43 -17.13 -3.64
C ALA A 277 -7.55 -17.62 -4.57
N SER A 278 -8.65 -16.88 -4.65
CA SER A 278 -9.78 -17.19 -5.53
C SER A 278 -9.82 -16.19 -6.68
N ASN A 279 -9.96 -16.67 -7.90
CA ASN A 279 -10.37 -15.81 -9.00
C ASN A 279 -11.85 -15.50 -8.79
N GLY A 280 -12.19 -14.28 -8.47
CA GLY A 280 -13.55 -14.03 -8.10
C GLY A 280 -13.96 -12.58 -8.16
N GLU A 281 -15.24 -12.42 -7.97
CA GLU A 281 -15.86 -11.12 -7.85
C GLU A 281 -15.52 -10.51 -6.48
N ASN A 282 -15.50 -9.20 -6.41
CA ASN A 282 -15.43 -8.50 -5.16
C ASN A 282 -16.67 -8.82 -4.31
N VAL A 283 -16.49 -8.82 -3.02
CA VAL A 283 -17.58 -8.87 -2.05
C VAL A 283 -17.65 -7.55 -1.27
N ASP A 284 -18.85 -7.18 -0.89
CA ASP A 284 -19.07 -6.02 -0.03
C ASP A 284 -18.33 -6.22 1.30
N PHE A 285 -17.59 -5.21 1.71
CA PHE A 285 -16.82 -5.21 2.96
C PHE A 285 -17.43 -4.29 4.00
N GLY A 286 -17.95 -3.13 3.59
CA GLY A 286 -18.52 -2.09 4.42
C GLY A 286 -18.55 -0.73 3.73
N ASN A 287 -18.60 0.34 4.50
CA ASN A 287 -18.65 1.70 3.96
C ASN A 287 -17.63 2.62 4.64
N LEU A 288 -17.16 3.63 3.93
CA LEU A 288 -16.45 4.79 4.48
C LEU A 288 -17.37 5.59 5.41
N THR A 289 -16.80 6.44 6.24
CA THR A 289 -17.58 7.38 7.07
C THR A 289 -18.31 8.43 6.23
N GLU A 290 -17.79 8.74 5.06
CA GLU A 290 -18.39 9.64 4.06
C GLU A 290 -18.03 9.25 2.63
N SER A 291 -18.88 9.59 1.68
CA SER A 291 -18.65 9.32 0.26
C SER A 291 -17.50 10.16 -0.28
N LYS A 292 -16.44 9.52 -0.80
CA LYS A 292 -15.22 10.17 -1.29
C LYS A 292 -14.66 9.54 -2.55
N ARG A 293 -13.93 10.34 -3.33
CA ARG A 293 -13.12 9.93 -4.47
C ARG A 293 -11.75 10.61 -4.41
N LEU A 294 -10.81 10.20 -5.25
CA LEU A 294 -9.46 10.76 -5.30
C LEU A 294 -8.70 10.55 -3.98
N LEU A 295 -9.15 9.61 -3.18
CA LEU A 295 -8.49 9.22 -1.95
C LEU A 295 -7.36 8.24 -2.26
N LYS A 296 -6.34 8.21 -1.41
CA LYS A 296 -5.25 7.25 -1.51
C LYS A 296 -5.23 6.36 -0.28
N GLY A 297 -4.74 5.16 -0.43
CA GLY A 297 -4.67 4.19 0.65
C GLY A 297 -3.33 3.49 0.72
N THR A 298 -2.97 3.10 1.92
CA THR A 298 -1.86 2.18 2.17
C THR A 298 -2.21 1.25 3.32
N SER A 299 -1.50 0.16 3.47
CA SER A 299 -1.88 -0.84 4.45
C SER A 299 -0.69 -1.56 5.08
N SER A 300 -0.91 -2.04 6.28
CA SER A 300 -0.19 -3.17 6.84
C SER A 300 -0.98 -4.46 6.54
N ASN A 301 -0.48 -5.61 7.00
CA ASN A 301 -1.24 -6.86 6.87
C ASN A 301 -2.57 -6.89 7.65
N THR A 302 -2.78 -5.97 8.58
CA THR A 302 -3.94 -5.97 9.47
C THR A 302 -4.86 -4.79 9.28
N ARG A 303 -4.34 -3.64 8.88
CA ARG A 303 -5.06 -2.38 8.80
C ARG A 303 -4.76 -1.65 7.50
N MET A 304 -5.78 -1.15 6.85
CA MET A 304 -5.67 -0.19 5.75
C MET A 304 -6.01 1.20 6.29
N VAL A 305 -5.23 2.20 5.90
CA VAL A 305 -5.44 3.62 6.20
C VAL A 305 -5.67 4.35 4.88
N MET A 306 -6.67 5.22 4.85
CA MET A 306 -7.12 5.97 3.69
C MET A 306 -7.05 7.45 3.98
N PHE A 307 -6.51 8.21 3.04
CA PHE A 307 -6.17 9.62 3.22
C PHE A 307 -6.93 10.52 2.27
N ALA A 308 -7.32 11.69 2.74
CA ALA A 308 -7.84 12.78 1.93
C ALA A 308 -9.06 12.40 1.08
N GLY A 309 -9.16 13.06 -0.04
CA GLY A 309 -10.18 12.86 -1.06
C GLY A 309 -11.04 14.09 -1.28
N SER A 310 -12.05 13.91 -2.11
CA SER A 310 -13.07 14.92 -2.41
C SER A 310 -14.46 14.33 -2.26
N THR A 311 -15.32 15.03 -1.55
CA THR A 311 -16.73 14.66 -1.34
C THR A 311 -17.66 15.18 -2.42
N SER A 312 -17.16 15.96 -3.36
CA SER A 312 -17.97 16.55 -4.42
C SER A 312 -17.57 16.13 -5.83
N VAL A 313 -18.47 16.26 -6.77
CA VAL A 313 -18.21 16.16 -8.22
C VAL A 313 -17.43 17.35 -8.72
N PRO A 314 -16.75 17.24 -9.89
CA PRO A 314 -15.93 18.32 -10.43
C PRO A 314 -16.75 19.58 -10.58
N SER A 315 -16.49 20.49 -9.71
CA SER A 315 -16.94 21.87 -9.71
C SER A 315 -15.74 22.68 -9.25
N PRO A 316 -15.66 23.96 -9.55
CA PRO A 316 -14.62 24.83 -8.98
C PRO A 316 -14.61 24.84 -7.44
N ASN A 317 -15.61 24.23 -6.81
CA ASN A 317 -15.76 24.09 -5.36
C ASN A 317 -15.63 22.64 -4.88
N ALA A 318 -14.72 21.86 -5.42
CA ALA A 318 -14.44 20.52 -4.89
C ALA A 318 -14.14 20.61 -3.38
N SER A 319 -14.96 19.95 -2.57
CA SER A 319 -14.74 19.89 -1.13
C SER A 319 -13.64 18.87 -0.86
N LEU A 320 -12.41 19.34 -0.75
CA LEU A 320 -11.28 18.55 -0.31
C LEU A 320 -11.40 18.32 1.20
N VAL A 321 -11.09 17.12 1.65
CA VAL A 321 -11.13 16.75 3.06
C VAL A 321 -9.76 16.33 3.55
N SER A 322 -9.47 16.60 4.82
CA SER A 322 -8.22 16.22 5.49
C SER A 322 -8.35 14.92 6.29
N THR A 323 -9.53 14.32 6.33
CA THR A 323 -9.82 13.15 7.16
C THR A 323 -8.97 11.95 6.77
N ILE A 324 -8.48 11.25 7.78
CA ILE A 324 -7.84 9.95 7.66
C ILE A 324 -8.78 8.91 8.25
N GLU A 325 -9.08 7.87 7.49
CA GLU A 325 -9.92 6.75 7.94
C GLU A 325 -9.14 5.44 7.92
N TYR A 326 -9.60 4.46 8.67
CA TYR A 326 -9.02 3.13 8.65
C TYR A 326 -10.06 2.02 8.70
N ILE A 327 -9.66 0.85 8.26
CA ILE A 327 -10.36 -0.42 8.44
C ILE A 327 -9.42 -1.51 8.94
N THR A 328 -9.98 -2.52 9.59
CA THR A 328 -9.28 -3.76 9.92
C THR A 328 -9.51 -4.78 8.81
N ILE A 329 -8.48 -5.15 8.05
CA ILE A 329 -8.62 -5.99 6.84
C ILE A 329 -9.15 -7.40 7.13
N ALA A 330 -8.91 -7.93 8.32
CA ALA A 330 -9.29 -9.29 8.69
C ALA A 330 -10.79 -9.48 8.89
N SER A 331 -11.53 -8.41 9.24
CA SER A 331 -12.97 -8.44 9.52
C SER A 331 -13.70 -7.40 8.70
N SER A 332 -14.78 -7.81 8.02
CA SER A 332 -15.66 -6.87 7.32
C SER A 332 -16.29 -5.87 8.30
N GLY A 333 -16.45 -4.65 7.86
CA GLY A 333 -17.00 -3.55 8.65
C GLY A 333 -16.74 -2.19 8.04
N ASN A 334 -17.35 -1.18 8.60
CA ASN A 334 -17.22 0.19 8.13
C ASN A 334 -15.86 0.81 8.50
N GLY A 335 -15.51 1.87 7.81
CA GLY A 335 -14.40 2.75 8.14
C GLY A 335 -14.61 3.44 9.49
N PHE A 336 -13.50 3.72 10.14
CA PHE A 336 -13.45 4.47 11.40
C PHE A 336 -12.51 5.67 11.22
N ASP A 337 -12.83 6.73 11.95
CA ASP A 337 -11.95 7.88 12.05
C ASP A 337 -10.58 7.47 12.64
N PHE A 338 -9.52 7.95 12.00
CA PHE A 338 -8.14 7.73 12.42
C PHE A 338 -7.51 9.02 12.93
N GLY A 339 -7.87 10.18 12.36
CA GLY A 339 -7.34 11.50 12.59
C GLY A 339 -7.35 12.35 11.32
N ASP A 340 -6.52 13.38 11.27
CA ASP A 340 -6.44 14.34 10.16
C ASP A 340 -5.02 14.49 9.61
N MET A 341 -4.93 14.93 8.34
CA MET A 341 -3.69 15.27 7.66
C MET A 341 -3.11 16.60 8.14
#